data_1843fbb00e5a8ec9e76286afd4eaf685
#
_entry.id   1843fbb00e5a8ec9e76286afd4eaf685
#
_cell.length_a   1.000
_cell.length_b   1.000
_cell.length_c   1.000
_cell.angle_alpha   90.00
_cell.angle_beta   90.00
_cell.angle_gamma   90.00
#
_symmetry.space_group_name_H-M   'P 1'
#
loop_
_entity.id
_entity.type
_entity.pdbx_description
1 polymer ?
#
loop_
_entity_poly.entity_id
_entity_poly.type
_entity_poly.pdbx_seq_one_letter_code
_entity_poly.pdbx_strand_id
1 'polypeptide(L)'
;MTCEYWQDTKVTPDRTHHLYQGEPLYSARFDEVLKFHAPGLAAVRCGDEAWHVDLSGRPAYGHRFRRTFGFYEGLAAVTADDGWRHIVPDGSELSIARYAWCGNFQSGRCSVRSTSGNYFHIDSFGQPAYAERWRYAGDYRDGFAVVQRSDGQSTHIDRGGRTLHGRWFVDLDVFHKGSARARDDSGWFHVDEHGRPLYTRRFAMVEPFYNGQARVETRDGGLDVISEQGQTLVRLREPKRSPLIL
;
A
#
# COMPACT_ATOMS: atom_id res chain seq x y z
N MET A 1 -28.65 8.40 -14.24
CA MET A 1 -27.53 9.27 -13.75
C MET A 1 -27.31 8.92 -12.28
N THR A 2 -26.33 8.08 -11.99
CA THR A 2 -25.94 7.77 -10.61
C THR A 2 -25.25 9.01 -10.05
N CYS A 3 -25.84 9.60 -9.03
CA CYS A 3 -25.35 10.81 -8.40
C CYS A 3 -24.01 10.48 -7.68
N GLU A 4 -22.87 10.94 -8.21
CA GLU A 4 -21.53 10.66 -7.67
C GLU A 4 -21.15 11.57 -6.47
N TYR A 5 -22.16 12.14 -5.76
CA TYR A 5 -21.90 13.02 -4.62
C TYR A 5 -21.28 12.30 -3.39
N TRP A 6 -21.10 10.97 -3.45
CA TRP A 6 -20.39 10.23 -2.42
C TRP A 6 -18.95 10.73 -2.18
N GLN A 7 -18.32 11.31 -3.21
CA GLN A 7 -16.97 11.88 -3.13
C GLN A 7 -16.91 13.11 -2.21
N ASP A 8 -18.01 13.84 -2.09
CA ASP A 8 -18.13 15.05 -1.28
C ASP A 8 -18.56 14.76 0.18
N THR A 9 -18.82 13.49 0.49
CA THR A 9 -19.18 13.07 1.84
C THR A 9 -17.95 13.09 2.77
N LYS A 10 -18.19 13.33 4.04
CA LYS A 10 -17.16 13.31 5.08
C LYS A 10 -17.57 12.40 6.21
N VAL A 11 -16.62 11.69 6.79
CA VAL A 11 -16.80 10.94 8.05
C VAL A 11 -16.79 11.95 9.19
N THR A 12 -17.70 11.82 10.15
CA THR A 12 -17.70 12.65 11.37
C THR A 12 -16.45 12.40 12.22
N PRO A 13 -16.02 13.37 13.04
CA PRO A 13 -14.86 13.21 13.92
C PRO A 13 -14.96 12.01 14.87
N ASP A 14 -16.16 11.70 15.37
CA ASP A 14 -16.47 10.53 16.21
C ASP A 14 -16.64 9.23 15.41
N ARG A 15 -16.58 9.31 14.08
CA ARG A 15 -16.67 8.18 13.14
C ARG A 15 -17.97 7.38 13.22
N THR A 16 -19.08 8.00 13.67
CA THR A 16 -20.37 7.31 13.84
C THR A 16 -21.30 7.41 12.64
N HIS A 17 -21.08 8.38 11.74
CA HIS A 17 -21.90 8.58 10.54
C HIS A 17 -21.20 9.44 9.48
N HIS A 18 -21.88 9.70 8.38
CA HIS A 18 -21.39 10.54 7.30
C HIS A 18 -22.14 11.86 7.23
N LEU A 19 -21.43 12.89 6.79
CA LEU A 19 -21.96 14.22 6.49
C LEU A 19 -21.93 14.47 4.98
N TYR A 20 -22.92 15.22 4.50
CA TYR A 20 -22.92 15.85 3.18
C TYR A 20 -23.27 17.31 3.34
N GLN A 21 -22.44 18.22 2.81
CA GLN A 21 -22.58 19.68 2.96
C GLN A 21 -22.73 20.16 4.42
N GLY A 22 -22.13 19.42 5.37
CA GLY A 22 -22.17 19.74 6.80
C GLY A 22 -23.33 19.12 7.58
N GLU A 23 -24.32 18.56 6.91
CA GLU A 23 -25.49 17.92 7.52
C GLU A 23 -25.37 16.39 7.52
N PRO A 24 -25.99 15.70 8.49
CA PRO A 24 -26.02 14.24 8.50
C PRO A 24 -26.64 13.70 7.21
N LEU A 25 -25.90 12.81 6.52
CA LEU A 25 -26.35 12.21 5.25
C LEU A 25 -27.57 11.30 5.45
N TYR A 26 -27.69 10.68 6.63
CA TYR A 26 -28.77 9.77 7.04
C TYR A 26 -28.89 9.75 8.57
N SER A 27 -30.01 9.21 9.10
CA SER A 27 -30.28 9.16 10.55
C SER A 27 -29.56 8.01 11.28
N ALA A 28 -29.18 6.94 10.56
CA ALA A 28 -28.49 5.78 11.17
C ALA A 28 -27.18 6.19 11.85
N ARG A 29 -26.84 5.49 12.93
CA ARG A 29 -25.57 5.64 13.65
C ARG A 29 -24.94 4.28 13.83
N PHE A 30 -23.61 4.25 13.77
CA PHE A 30 -22.80 3.04 13.82
C PHE A 30 -21.69 3.24 14.86
N ASP A 31 -21.06 2.16 15.31
CA ASP A 31 -19.88 2.27 16.17
C ASP A 31 -18.67 2.75 15.40
N GLU A 32 -18.62 2.47 14.10
CA GLU A 32 -17.57 2.93 13.21
C GLU A 32 -18.06 3.00 11.77
N VAL A 33 -17.67 4.06 11.05
CA VAL A 33 -17.85 4.18 9.59
C VAL A 33 -16.52 4.52 8.93
N LEU A 34 -16.28 3.98 7.74
CA LEU A 34 -15.18 4.37 6.85
C LEU A 34 -15.71 5.25 5.71
N LYS A 35 -14.82 5.90 5.00
CA LYS A 35 -15.19 6.73 3.83
C LYS A 35 -15.98 5.93 2.78
N PHE A 36 -16.83 6.62 2.06
CA PHE A 36 -17.42 6.09 0.84
C PHE A 36 -16.34 5.88 -0.23
N HIS A 37 -16.48 4.80 -0.97
CA HIS A 37 -15.71 4.48 -2.16
C HIS A 37 -16.65 4.19 -3.34
N ALA A 38 -16.14 4.22 -4.57
CA ALA A 38 -16.90 3.73 -5.71
C ALA A 38 -17.30 2.26 -5.47
N PRO A 39 -18.57 1.87 -5.66
CA PRO A 39 -19.65 2.57 -6.36
C PRO A 39 -20.60 3.37 -5.44
N GLY A 40 -20.12 4.04 -4.42
CA GLY A 40 -20.96 4.79 -3.47
C GLY A 40 -21.34 3.94 -2.25
N LEU A 41 -20.45 3.06 -1.81
CA LEU A 41 -20.60 2.22 -0.64
C LEU A 41 -19.56 2.54 0.42
N ALA A 42 -19.97 2.51 1.69
CA ALA A 42 -19.09 2.72 2.84
C ALA A 42 -19.16 1.54 3.81
N ALA A 43 -18.01 1.11 4.31
CA ALA A 43 -17.94 0.11 5.36
C ALA A 43 -18.41 0.71 6.69
N VAL A 44 -19.24 -0.05 7.42
CA VAL A 44 -19.75 0.29 8.76
C VAL A 44 -19.62 -0.92 9.69
N ARG A 45 -19.62 -0.64 11.01
CA ARG A 45 -19.59 -1.66 12.06
C ARG A 45 -20.55 -1.31 13.20
N CYS A 46 -21.25 -2.34 13.71
CA CYS A 46 -21.99 -2.30 14.99
C CYS A 46 -21.65 -3.57 15.77
N GLY A 47 -21.13 -3.42 16.98
CA GLY A 47 -20.65 -4.56 17.77
C GLY A 47 -19.59 -5.35 17.02
N ASP A 48 -19.82 -6.64 16.90
CA ASP A 48 -18.94 -7.59 16.20
C ASP A 48 -19.30 -7.79 14.73
N GLU A 49 -20.29 -7.06 14.20
CA GLU A 49 -20.75 -7.18 12.82
C GLU A 49 -20.37 -5.97 11.98
N ALA A 50 -19.90 -6.22 10.75
CA ALA A 50 -19.55 -5.21 9.78
C ALA A 50 -20.19 -5.52 8.41
N TRP A 51 -20.58 -4.47 7.68
CA TRP A 51 -21.16 -4.55 6.34
C TRP A 51 -20.92 -3.25 5.59
N HIS A 52 -21.47 -3.14 4.38
CA HIS A 52 -21.45 -1.88 3.65
C HIS A 52 -22.85 -1.27 3.59
N VAL A 53 -22.89 0.06 3.61
CA VAL A 53 -24.12 0.84 3.45
C VAL A 53 -24.05 1.71 2.20
N ASP A 54 -25.21 2.00 1.63
CA ASP A 54 -25.40 2.99 0.57
C ASP A 54 -25.47 4.43 1.13
N LEU A 55 -25.66 5.40 0.26
CA LEU A 55 -25.77 6.82 0.61
C LEU A 55 -27.02 7.15 1.46
N SER A 56 -27.99 6.24 1.55
CA SER A 56 -29.15 6.38 2.44
C SER A 56 -28.94 5.76 3.82
N GLY A 57 -27.75 5.18 4.07
CA GLY A 57 -27.41 4.45 5.29
C GLY A 57 -28.02 3.06 5.37
N ARG A 58 -28.58 2.55 4.27
CA ARG A 58 -29.16 1.18 4.20
C ARG A 58 -28.09 0.16 3.87
N PRO A 59 -28.19 -1.07 4.41
CA PRO A 59 -27.30 -2.15 4.03
C PRO A 59 -27.36 -2.41 2.51
N ALA A 60 -26.18 -2.50 1.88
CA ALA A 60 -26.04 -2.80 0.46
C ALA A 60 -26.41 -4.27 0.15
N TYR A 61 -26.29 -5.16 1.16
CA TYR A 61 -26.57 -6.59 1.07
C TYR A 61 -26.90 -7.17 2.46
N GLY A 62 -27.38 -8.42 2.51
CA GLY A 62 -27.80 -9.09 3.76
C GLY A 62 -26.68 -9.69 4.59
N HIS A 63 -25.51 -9.98 4.00
CA HIS A 63 -24.40 -10.63 4.69
C HIS A 63 -23.78 -9.72 5.78
N ARG A 64 -23.23 -10.37 6.83
CA ARG A 64 -22.46 -9.73 7.89
C ARG A 64 -21.10 -10.40 8.00
N PHE A 65 -20.08 -9.58 8.28
CA PHE A 65 -18.69 -9.99 8.39
C PHE A 65 -18.13 -9.54 9.76
N ARG A 66 -17.00 -10.05 10.16
CA ARG A 66 -16.27 -9.55 11.35
C ARG A 66 -15.70 -8.16 11.10
N ARG A 67 -15.17 -7.93 9.89
CA ARG A 67 -14.68 -6.62 9.42
C ARG A 67 -14.93 -6.47 7.93
N THR A 68 -15.14 -5.22 7.51
CA THR A 68 -15.22 -4.82 6.11
C THR A 68 -14.32 -3.61 5.88
N PHE A 69 -13.77 -3.50 4.67
CA PHE A 69 -12.91 -2.39 4.27
C PHE A 69 -13.52 -1.68 3.05
N GLY A 70 -12.94 -0.55 2.63
CA GLY A 70 -13.43 0.19 1.47
C GLY A 70 -13.31 -0.61 0.18
N PHE A 71 -14.16 -0.27 -0.79
CA PHE A 71 -14.05 -0.79 -2.15
C PHE A 71 -12.90 -0.11 -2.90
N TYR A 72 -12.03 -0.90 -3.50
CA TYR A 72 -10.96 -0.47 -4.40
C TYR A 72 -11.08 -1.25 -5.69
N GLU A 73 -11.16 -0.54 -6.81
CA GLU A 73 -11.39 -1.13 -8.14
C GLU A 73 -12.62 -2.08 -8.17
N GLY A 74 -13.69 -1.73 -7.39
CA GLY A 74 -14.94 -2.51 -7.33
C GLY A 74 -14.90 -3.73 -6.41
N LEU A 75 -13.82 -3.95 -5.67
CA LEU A 75 -13.62 -5.10 -4.78
C LEU A 75 -13.27 -4.62 -3.36
N ALA A 76 -13.84 -5.26 -2.34
CA ALA A 76 -13.57 -4.96 -0.95
C ALA A 76 -13.04 -6.19 -0.21
N ALA A 77 -12.00 -6.00 0.60
CA ALA A 77 -11.56 -7.03 1.53
C ALA A 77 -12.54 -7.13 2.71
N VAL A 78 -12.82 -8.34 3.17
CA VAL A 78 -13.64 -8.63 4.35
C VAL A 78 -13.01 -9.78 5.15
N THR A 79 -13.34 -9.83 6.46
CA THR A 79 -12.94 -10.94 7.33
C THR A 79 -14.16 -11.63 7.90
N ALA A 80 -14.11 -12.95 7.96
CA ALA A 80 -15.06 -13.80 8.68
C ALA A 80 -14.27 -14.83 9.52
N ASP A 81 -14.96 -15.72 10.21
CA ASP A 81 -14.34 -16.72 11.09
C ASP A 81 -13.42 -17.69 10.35
N ASP A 82 -13.66 -17.92 9.06
CA ASP A 82 -12.89 -18.79 8.19
C ASP A 82 -11.76 -18.08 7.43
N GLY A 83 -11.51 -16.78 7.68
CA GLY A 83 -10.40 -16.01 7.10
C GLY A 83 -10.82 -14.80 6.29
N TRP A 84 -9.85 -14.27 5.56
CA TRP A 84 -10.01 -13.12 4.68
C TRP A 84 -10.43 -13.53 3.27
N ARG A 85 -11.21 -12.67 2.62
CA ARG A 85 -11.62 -12.80 1.22
C ARG A 85 -11.96 -11.44 0.62
N HIS A 86 -12.22 -11.40 -0.67
CA HIS A 86 -12.79 -10.23 -1.33
C HIS A 86 -14.24 -10.48 -1.73
N ILE A 87 -15.01 -9.39 -1.73
CA ILE A 87 -16.41 -9.36 -2.17
C ILE A 87 -16.62 -8.31 -3.25
N VAL A 88 -17.67 -8.48 -4.05
CA VAL A 88 -18.19 -7.47 -4.97
C VAL A 88 -19.31 -6.65 -4.29
N PRO A 89 -19.82 -5.54 -4.90
CA PRO A 89 -20.74 -4.61 -4.25
C PRO A 89 -22.06 -5.20 -3.75
N ASP A 90 -22.55 -6.30 -4.30
CA ASP A 90 -23.75 -7.00 -3.84
C ASP A 90 -23.49 -7.96 -2.66
N GLY A 91 -22.25 -8.00 -2.14
CA GLY A 91 -21.84 -8.85 -1.03
C GLY A 91 -21.44 -10.26 -1.43
N SER A 92 -21.51 -10.62 -2.73
CA SER A 92 -21.07 -11.93 -3.23
C SER A 92 -19.55 -12.06 -3.15
N GLU A 93 -19.06 -13.27 -2.83
CA GLU A 93 -17.64 -13.55 -2.76
C GLU A 93 -17.00 -13.56 -4.17
N LEU A 94 -15.84 -12.92 -4.31
CA LEU A 94 -15.06 -12.94 -5.56
C LEU A 94 -14.60 -14.35 -5.93
N SER A 95 -14.23 -15.16 -4.93
CA SER A 95 -13.81 -16.55 -5.10
C SER A 95 -14.01 -17.34 -3.80
N ILE A 96 -13.92 -18.65 -3.87
CA ILE A 96 -13.97 -19.55 -2.71
C ILE A 96 -12.68 -19.54 -1.87
N ALA A 97 -11.62 -18.88 -2.35
CA ALA A 97 -10.33 -18.85 -1.68
C ALA A 97 -10.41 -18.13 -0.33
N ARG A 98 -9.65 -18.63 0.63
CA ARG A 98 -9.48 -18.05 1.98
C ARG A 98 -8.03 -17.73 2.21
N TYR A 99 -7.79 -16.55 2.79
CA TYR A 99 -6.45 -16.03 3.03
C TYR A 99 -6.25 -15.73 4.52
N ALA A 100 -4.99 -15.70 4.95
CA ALA A 100 -4.63 -15.18 6.26
C ALA A 100 -4.68 -13.66 6.32
N TRP A 101 -4.57 -13.00 5.14
CA TRP A 101 -4.68 -11.55 4.99
C TRP A 101 -4.94 -11.17 3.52
N CYS A 102 -5.70 -10.11 3.29
CA CYS A 102 -5.91 -9.49 1.98
C CYS A 102 -5.60 -8.00 2.04
N GLY A 103 -4.90 -7.50 1.03
CA GLY A 103 -4.75 -6.07 0.74
C GLY A 103 -5.93 -5.50 -0.06
N ASN A 104 -5.72 -4.31 -0.63
CA ASN A 104 -6.64 -3.65 -1.53
C ASN A 104 -6.22 -3.87 -2.99
N PHE A 105 -7.18 -3.86 -3.90
CA PHE A 105 -6.87 -3.90 -5.33
C PHE A 105 -6.28 -2.58 -5.79
N GLN A 106 -5.17 -2.67 -6.52
CA GLN A 106 -4.50 -1.54 -7.16
C GLN A 106 -3.91 -2.00 -8.51
N SER A 107 -4.25 -1.30 -9.58
CA SER A 107 -3.81 -1.63 -10.94
C SER A 107 -4.22 -3.05 -11.37
N GLY A 108 -5.40 -3.52 -10.96
CA GLY A 108 -5.94 -4.86 -11.27
C GLY A 108 -5.23 -6.01 -10.54
N ARG A 109 -4.53 -5.72 -9.46
CA ARG A 109 -3.82 -6.70 -8.63
C ARG A 109 -4.06 -6.43 -7.15
N CYS A 110 -4.02 -7.49 -6.36
CA CYS A 110 -4.09 -7.39 -4.91
C CYS A 110 -3.08 -8.33 -4.26
N SER A 111 -2.32 -7.82 -3.32
CA SER A 111 -1.45 -8.65 -2.47
C SER A 111 -2.30 -9.43 -1.48
N VAL A 112 -2.06 -10.74 -1.36
CA VAL A 112 -2.69 -11.62 -0.38
C VAL A 112 -1.65 -12.48 0.31
N ARG A 113 -1.93 -12.88 1.55
CA ARG A 113 -1.13 -13.85 2.29
C ARG A 113 -1.92 -15.14 2.46
N SER A 114 -1.34 -16.26 1.98
CA SER A 114 -1.92 -17.59 2.19
C SER A 114 -1.93 -17.99 3.67
N THR A 115 -2.71 -19.00 4.01
CA THR A 115 -2.72 -19.61 5.35
C THR A 115 -1.38 -20.26 5.70
N SER A 116 -0.55 -20.63 4.69
CA SER A 116 0.84 -21.10 4.88
C SER A 116 1.85 -19.96 5.11
N GLY A 117 1.41 -18.69 5.11
CA GLY A 117 2.23 -17.52 5.42
C GLY A 117 2.92 -16.85 4.23
N ASN A 118 2.83 -17.41 3.02
CA ASN A 118 3.44 -16.85 1.82
C ASN A 118 2.56 -15.78 1.19
N TYR A 119 3.19 -14.72 0.65
CA TYR A 119 2.53 -13.67 -0.12
C TYR A 119 2.56 -13.95 -1.61
N PHE A 120 1.53 -13.48 -2.32
CA PHE A 120 1.45 -13.45 -3.77
C PHE A 120 0.36 -12.45 -4.20
N HIS A 121 0.24 -12.21 -5.50
CA HIS A 121 -0.83 -11.35 -6.01
C HIS A 121 -1.92 -12.18 -6.68
N ILE A 122 -3.15 -11.71 -6.52
CA ILE A 122 -4.32 -12.19 -7.25
C ILE A 122 -4.77 -11.13 -8.25
N ASP A 123 -5.45 -11.57 -9.30
CA ASP A 123 -6.12 -10.71 -10.28
C ASP A 123 -7.56 -10.36 -9.85
N SER A 124 -8.24 -9.54 -10.66
CA SER A 124 -9.62 -9.11 -10.41
C SER A 124 -10.67 -10.24 -10.49
N PHE A 125 -10.27 -11.45 -10.89
CA PHE A 125 -11.10 -12.65 -10.85
C PHE A 125 -10.79 -13.54 -9.64
N GLY A 126 -9.89 -13.10 -8.75
CA GLY A 126 -9.47 -13.86 -7.57
C GLY A 126 -8.50 -15.01 -7.88
N GLN A 127 -7.94 -15.05 -9.10
CA GLN A 127 -6.96 -16.07 -9.49
C GLN A 127 -5.53 -15.60 -9.20
N PRO A 128 -4.61 -16.52 -8.84
CA PRO A 128 -3.19 -16.16 -8.73
C PRO A 128 -2.67 -15.53 -10.02
N ALA A 129 -2.08 -14.33 -9.93
CA ALA A 129 -1.56 -13.60 -11.09
C ALA A 129 -0.33 -14.27 -11.71
N TYR A 130 0.39 -15.10 -10.94
CA TYR A 130 1.58 -15.85 -11.31
C TYR A 130 1.84 -17.00 -10.32
N ALA A 131 2.79 -17.88 -10.61
CA ALA A 131 3.06 -19.07 -9.82
C ALA A 131 3.93 -18.81 -8.56
N GLU A 132 4.80 -17.81 -8.61
CA GLU A 132 5.78 -17.53 -7.55
C GLU A 132 5.11 -17.16 -6.23
N ARG A 133 5.79 -17.51 -5.14
CA ARG A 133 5.39 -17.19 -3.77
C ARG A 133 6.55 -16.50 -3.05
N TRP A 134 6.22 -15.49 -2.27
CA TRP A 134 7.17 -14.57 -1.67
C TRP A 134 7.07 -14.58 -0.14
N ARG A 135 8.14 -14.23 0.54
CA ARG A 135 8.10 -13.90 1.96
C ARG A 135 7.26 -12.65 2.22
N TYR A 136 7.31 -11.69 1.29
CA TYR A 136 6.50 -10.48 1.28
C TYR A 136 6.22 -10.07 -0.17
N ALA A 137 5.03 -9.51 -0.40
CA ALA A 137 4.67 -8.86 -1.66
C ALA A 137 3.88 -7.59 -1.34
N GLY A 138 4.39 -6.44 -1.78
CA GLY A 138 3.75 -5.13 -1.63
C GLY A 138 2.69 -4.87 -2.69
N ASP A 139 1.94 -3.78 -2.53
CA ASP A 139 0.95 -3.36 -3.50
C ASP A 139 1.62 -2.89 -4.81
N TYR A 140 0.89 -3.03 -5.91
CA TYR A 140 1.32 -2.48 -7.20
C TYR A 140 1.18 -0.96 -7.20
N ARG A 141 2.20 -0.30 -7.72
CA ARG A 141 2.21 1.13 -8.01
C ARG A 141 2.88 1.35 -9.36
N ASP A 142 2.24 2.12 -10.24
CA ASP A 142 2.73 2.44 -11.58
C ASP A 142 3.14 1.19 -12.40
N GLY A 143 2.44 0.05 -12.17
CA GLY A 143 2.67 -1.22 -12.86
C GLY A 143 3.71 -2.15 -12.24
N PHE A 144 4.33 -1.77 -11.13
CA PHE A 144 5.37 -2.55 -10.44
C PHE A 144 5.05 -2.78 -8.97
N ALA A 145 5.54 -3.87 -8.41
CA ALA A 145 5.48 -4.16 -6.99
C ALA A 145 6.85 -4.59 -6.46
N VAL A 146 7.09 -4.34 -5.19
CA VAL A 146 8.26 -4.89 -4.48
C VAL A 146 7.89 -6.24 -3.89
N VAL A 147 8.75 -7.23 -4.10
CA VAL A 147 8.65 -8.55 -3.48
C VAL A 147 9.94 -8.91 -2.76
N GLN A 148 9.81 -9.75 -1.72
CA GLN A 148 10.95 -10.22 -0.94
C GLN A 148 11.01 -11.73 -0.94
N ARG A 149 12.19 -12.29 -1.20
CA ARG A 149 12.51 -13.72 -1.12
C ARG A 149 12.65 -14.18 0.33
N SER A 150 12.74 -15.51 0.51
CA SER A 150 12.96 -16.14 1.82
C SER A 150 14.29 -15.75 2.49
N ASP A 151 15.31 -15.39 1.70
CA ASP A 151 16.61 -14.90 2.18
C ASP A 151 16.58 -13.41 2.62
N GLY A 152 15.42 -12.76 2.51
CA GLY A 152 15.22 -11.36 2.90
C GLY A 152 15.59 -10.34 1.84
N GLN A 153 16.02 -10.76 0.64
CA GLN A 153 16.34 -9.83 -0.43
C GLN A 153 15.10 -9.45 -1.25
N SER A 154 15.04 -8.21 -1.67
CA SER A 154 13.91 -7.58 -2.36
C SER A 154 14.24 -7.23 -3.81
N THR A 155 13.25 -7.31 -4.69
CA THR A 155 13.32 -6.87 -6.09
C THR A 155 12.00 -6.29 -6.56
N HIS A 156 12.01 -5.60 -7.70
CA HIS A 156 10.78 -5.20 -8.39
C HIS A 156 10.31 -6.30 -9.34
N ILE A 157 8.99 -6.46 -9.40
CA ILE A 157 8.32 -7.33 -10.39
C ILE A 157 7.31 -6.54 -11.20
N ASP A 158 7.07 -6.99 -12.44
CA ASP A 158 5.99 -6.53 -13.30
C ASP A 158 4.64 -7.19 -12.91
N ARG A 159 3.54 -6.80 -13.56
CA ARG A 159 2.19 -7.34 -13.30
C ARG A 159 2.04 -8.83 -13.61
N GLY A 160 2.97 -9.42 -14.36
CA GLY A 160 3.06 -10.85 -14.66
C GLY A 160 3.94 -11.63 -13.68
N GLY A 161 4.48 -10.97 -12.64
CA GLY A 161 5.36 -11.59 -11.62
C GLY A 161 6.82 -11.74 -12.06
N ARG A 162 7.21 -11.21 -13.25
CA ARG A 162 8.59 -11.29 -13.71
C ARG A 162 9.43 -10.21 -13.06
N THR A 163 10.66 -10.55 -12.66
CA THR A 163 11.62 -9.58 -12.12
C THR A 163 11.95 -8.52 -13.18
N LEU A 164 11.83 -7.25 -12.80
CA LEU A 164 12.00 -6.14 -13.74
C LEU A 164 13.45 -6.01 -14.23
N HIS A 165 14.42 -6.20 -13.37
CA HIS A 165 15.85 -5.94 -13.68
C HIS A 165 16.81 -7.03 -13.15
N GLY A 166 16.31 -8.11 -12.57
CA GLY A 166 17.12 -9.24 -12.09
C GLY A 166 18.08 -8.93 -10.94
N ARG A 167 18.04 -7.73 -10.37
CA ARG A 167 18.86 -7.32 -9.21
C ARG A 167 18.09 -7.51 -7.92
N TRP A 168 18.82 -7.82 -6.85
CA TRP A 168 18.28 -8.04 -5.51
C TRP A 168 18.99 -7.13 -4.52
N PHE A 169 18.22 -6.60 -3.57
CA PHE A 169 18.66 -5.60 -2.59
C PHE A 169 18.28 -6.05 -1.18
N VAL A 170 19.06 -5.64 -0.19
CA VAL A 170 18.76 -5.87 1.24
C VAL A 170 17.43 -5.21 1.63
N ASP A 171 17.15 -4.05 1.01
CA ASP A 171 15.89 -3.33 1.18
C ASP A 171 15.59 -2.53 -0.09
N LEU A 172 14.31 -2.37 -0.43
CA LEU A 172 13.89 -1.74 -1.69
C LEU A 172 12.51 -1.14 -1.54
N ASP A 173 12.33 0.10 -1.95
CA ASP A 173 11.02 0.76 -2.04
C ASP A 173 10.42 0.64 -3.44
N VAL A 174 9.12 0.97 -3.53
CA VAL A 174 8.44 1.19 -4.81
C VAL A 174 9.04 2.39 -5.54
N PHE A 175 8.89 2.43 -6.86
CA PHE A 175 9.31 3.58 -7.64
C PHE A 175 8.52 4.84 -7.29
N HIS A 176 9.24 5.95 -7.24
CA HIS A 176 8.70 7.29 -7.15
C HIS A 176 9.34 8.16 -8.22
N LYS A 177 8.55 8.57 -9.23
CA LYS A 177 9.03 9.40 -10.35
C LYS A 177 10.29 8.82 -11.04
N GLY A 178 10.26 7.50 -11.34
CA GLY A 178 11.32 6.82 -12.10
C GLY A 178 12.53 6.37 -11.28
N SER A 179 12.55 6.59 -9.97
CA SER A 179 13.62 6.10 -9.09
C SER A 179 13.06 5.43 -7.85
N ALA A 180 13.84 4.54 -7.24
CA ALA A 180 13.50 3.89 -5.98
C ALA A 180 14.66 3.97 -4.98
N ARG A 181 14.35 4.02 -3.69
CA ARG A 181 15.35 3.83 -2.64
C ARG A 181 15.70 2.36 -2.57
N ALA A 182 16.99 2.07 -2.52
CA ALA A 182 17.52 0.73 -2.38
C ALA A 182 18.61 0.70 -1.32
N ARG A 183 18.80 -0.45 -0.68
CA ARG A 183 19.88 -0.67 0.28
C ARG A 183 20.65 -1.92 -0.08
N ASP A 184 21.96 -1.82 -0.09
CA ASP A 184 22.91 -2.94 -0.07
C ASP A 184 23.62 -3.01 1.31
N ASP A 185 24.57 -3.92 1.46
CA ASP A 185 25.36 -4.05 2.69
C ASP A 185 26.16 -2.77 3.02
N SER A 186 26.36 -1.94 2.01
CA SER A 186 27.10 -0.67 2.12
C SER A 186 26.20 0.53 2.44
N GLY A 187 24.87 0.39 2.51
CA GLY A 187 23.93 1.44 2.91
C GLY A 187 22.90 1.78 1.86
N TRP A 188 22.21 2.89 2.09
CA TRP A 188 21.12 3.38 1.25
C TRP A 188 21.60 4.19 0.06
N PHE A 189 20.89 4.07 -1.06
CA PHE A 189 21.10 4.81 -2.30
C PHE A 189 19.83 4.82 -3.16
N HIS A 190 19.88 5.44 -4.33
CA HIS A 190 18.79 5.41 -5.29
C HIS A 190 19.17 4.58 -6.52
N VAL A 191 18.16 3.89 -7.08
CA VAL A 191 18.26 3.10 -8.32
C VAL A 191 17.26 3.59 -9.35
N ASP A 192 17.58 3.41 -10.62
CA ASP A 192 16.68 3.59 -11.75
C ASP A 192 15.78 2.35 -11.97
N GLU A 193 14.90 2.40 -12.97
CA GLU A 193 13.99 1.29 -13.34
C GLU A 193 14.73 0.02 -13.81
N HIS A 194 16.02 0.13 -14.13
CA HIS A 194 16.88 -1.00 -14.47
C HIS A 194 17.64 -1.53 -13.24
N GLY A 195 17.34 -1.04 -12.04
CA GLY A 195 18.03 -1.40 -10.80
C GLY A 195 19.47 -0.89 -10.73
N ARG A 196 19.88 0.05 -11.59
CA ARG A 196 21.24 0.62 -11.60
C ARG A 196 21.32 1.76 -10.62
N PRO A 197 22.38 1.82 -9.77
CA PRO A 197 22.60 2.96 -8.89
C PRO A 197 22.70 4.27 -9.70
N LEU A 198 21.99 5.32 -9.28
CA LEU A 198 22.07 6.65 -9.87
C LEU A 198 23.40 7.33 -9.58
N TYR A 199 24.08 6.91 -8.51
CA TYR A 199 25.40 7.40 -8.06
C TYR A 199 26.09 6.33 -7.22
N THR A 200 27.39 6.50 -6.96
CA THR A 200 28.24 5.53 -6.23
C THR A 200 28.15 5.65 -4.70
N ARG A 201 27.74 6.82 -4.19
CA ARG A 201 27.67 7.09 -2.74
C ARG A 201 26.67 6.18 -2.04
N ARG A 202 26.95 5.89 -0.76
CA ARG A 202 26.06 5.16 0.17
C ARG A 202 25.87 5.98 1.43
N PHE A 203 24.65 6.00 1.93
CA PHE A 203 24.20 6.80 3.04
C PHE A 203 23.63 5.94 4.17
N ALA A 204 23.55 6.50 5.37
CA ALA A 204 22.83 5.86 6.48
C ALA A 204 21.32 5.83 6.22
N MET A 205 20.79 6.88 5.54
CA MET A 205 19.40 7.00 5.14
C MET A 205 19.29 7.90 3.91
N VAL A 206 18.30 7.64 3.05
CA VAL A 206 17.93 8.52 1.93
C VAL A 206 16.41 8.70 1.91
N GLU A 207 15.93 9.87 1.54
CA GLU A 207 14.50 10.12 1.22
C GLU A 207 14.28 9.99 -0.29
N PRO A 208 13.05 9.74 -0.75
CA PRO A 208 12.74 9.78 -2.18
C PRO A 208 13.09 11.14 -2.80
N PHE A 209 13.36 11.16 -4.11
CA PHE A 209 13.57 12.43 -4.80
C PHE A 209 12.27 13.22 -4.94
N TYR A 210 12.33 14.50 -4.61
CA TYR A 210 11.33 15.51 -4.90
C TYR A 210 11.96 16.66 -5.67
N ASN A 211 11.42 16.97 -6.85
CA ASN A 211 11.93 18.03 -7.72
C ASN A 211 13.46 17.92 -7.96
N GLY A 212 13.93 16.68 -8.23
CA GLY A 212 15.35 16.43 -8.51
C GLY A 212 16.28 16.46 -7.30
N GLN A 213 15.75 16.53 -6.08
CA GLN A 213 16.51 16.62 -4.84
C GLN A 213 16.04 15.60 -3.81
N ALA A 214 16.98 15.08 -2.99
CA ALA A 214 16.67 14.20 -1.88
C ALA A 214 17.49 14.57 -0.64
N ARG A 215 16.87 14.47 0.53
CA ARG A 215 17.56 14.59 1.81
C ARG A 215 18.19 13.23 2.15
N VAL A 216 19.43 13.26 2.60
CA VAL A 216 20.19 12.06 2.95
C VAL A 216 20.94 12.26 4.27
N GLU A 217 21.06 11.19 5.04
CA GLU A 217 21.91 11.17 6.23
C GLU A 217 23.21 10.42 5.94
N THR A 218 24.33 11.07 6.19
CA THR A 218 25.66 10.46 6.07
C THR A 218 25.96 9.55 7.27
N ARG A 219 26.87 8.59 7.13
CA ARG A 219 27.19 7.62 8.20
C ARG A 219 27.76 8.25 9.46
N ASP A 220 28.39 9.39 9.33
CA ASP A 220 28.94 10.21 10.44
C ASP A 220 27.89 11.17 11.03
N GLY A 221 26.63 11.03 10.62
CA GLY A 221 25.50 11.78 11.16
C GLY A 221 25.31 13.17 10.56
N GLY A 222 26.00 13.51 9.47
CA GLY A 222 25.71 14.71 8.68
C GLY A 222 24.36 14.60 7.97
N LEU A 223 23.77 15.72 7.60
CA LEU A 223 22.51 15.77 6.85
C LEU A 223 22.69 16.66 5.63
N ASP A 224 22.59 16.08 4.45
CA ASP A 224 22.78 16.76 3.17
C ASP A 224 21.50 16.72 2.33
N VAL A 225 21.33 17.69 1.44
CA VAL A 225 20.46 17.64 0.27
C VAL A 225 21.32 17.33 -0.94
N ILE A 226 20.96 16.30 -1.70
CA ILE A 226 21.71 15.86 -2.89
C ILE A 226 20.88 15.98 -4.17
N SER A 227 21.55 16.11 -5.30
CA SER A 227 20.99 15.98 -6.63
C SER A 227 20.79 14.50 -7.00
N GLU A 228 20.08 14.23 -8.12
CA GLU A 228 19.93 12.87 -8.68
C GLU A 228 21.27 12.22 -9.06
N GLN A 229 22.31 13.01 -9.31
CA GLN A 229 23.68 12.54 -9.56
C GLN A 229 24.48 12.32 -8.26
N GLY A 230 23.83 12.45 -7.09
CA GLY A 230 24.46 12.25 -5.77
C GLY A 230 25.39 13.37 -5.33
N GLN A 231 25.37 14.55 -5.99
CA GLN A 231 26.16 15.71 -5.59
C GLN A 231 25.50 16.43 -4.42
N THR A 232 26.23 16.80 -3.39
CA THR A 232 25.73 17.63 -2.29
C THR A 232 25.43 19.03 -2.81
N LEU A 233 24.16 19.43 -2.74
CA LEU A 233 23.68 20.76 -3.10
C LEU A 233 23.71 21.70 -1.88
N VAL A 234 23.26 21.18 -0.72
CA VAL A 234 23.21 21.94 0.53
C VAL A 234 23.56 20.98 1.68
N ARG A 235 24.33 21.45 2.61
CA ARG A 235 24.56 20.81 3.90
C ARG A 235 23.64 21.42 4.95
N LEU A 236 22.78 20.60 5.54
CA LEU A 236 21.81 21.02 6.55
C LEU A 236 22.34 20.80 7.97
N ARG A 237 23.22 19.81 8.16
CA ARG A 237 23.86 19.50 9.45
C ARG A 237 25.26 18.93 9.22
N GLU A 238 26.24 19.47 9.95
CA GLU A 238 27.62 18.95 9.90
C GLU A 238 27.73 17.55 10.50
N PRO A 239 28.64 16.71 9.98
CA PRO A 239 28.97 15.43 10.59
C PRO A 239 29.37 15.58 12.06
N LYS A 240 29.06 14.55 12.85
CA LYS A 240 29.56 14.47 14.22
C LYS A 240 31.10 14.34 14.15
N ARG A 241 31.81 15.23 14.79
CA ARG A 241 33.30 15.11 14.93
C ARG A 241 33.58 13.82 15.71
N SER A 242 34.30 12.87 15.12
CA SER A 242 34.88 11.78 15.90
C SER A 242 35.74 12.39 17.02
N PRO A 243 35.65 11.93 18.28
CA PRO A 243 36.60 12.34 19.29
C PRO A 243 38.00 12.00 18.79
N LEU A 244 38.90 12.98 18.78
CA LEU A 244 40.32 12.75 18.55
C LEU A 244 40.78 11.74 19.60
N ILE A 245 41.13 10.52 19.17
CA ILE A 245 41.86 9.57 20.00
C ILE A 245 43.28 10.16 20.09
N LEU A 246 43.58 10.82 21.22
CA LEU A 246 44.90 11.23 21.61
C LEU A 246 45.70 10.02 22.10
#